data_ac9ebd45ee679463e211483f94e446da
#
_entry.id   ac9ebd45ee679463e211483f94e446da
#
_cell.length_a   1.000
_cell.length_b   1.000
_cell.length_c   1.000
_cell.angle_alpha   90.00
_cell.angle_beta   90.00
_cell.angle_gamma   90.00
#
_symmetry.space_group_name_H-M   'P 1'
#
loop_
_entity.id
_entity.type
_entity.pdbx_description
1 polymer ?
#
loop_
_entity_poly.entity_id
_entity_poly.type
_entity_poly.pdbx_seq_one_letter_code
_entity_poly.pdbx_strand_id
1 'polypeptide(L)'
;MNYKDSGVDIKAGREFVERLMKKAPAIGGFGGMFRVPNGYEKPVLVSGADGVGTKINIARIAGDYTTIGIDLVAMCVNDVICCGAKPLYFLDYISTQKLDGNIDQIMQ
;
A
#
# COMPACT_ATOMS: atom_id res chain seq x y z
N MET A 1 -15.83 21.38 -18.16
CA MET A 1 -15.58 20.11 -17.47
C MET A 1 -14.08 20.05 -17.22
N ASN A 2 -13.65 20.06 -15.98
CA ASN A 2 -12.23 19.91 -15.61
C ASN A 2 -12.03 18.58 -14.89
N TYR A 3 -10.77 18.15 -14.66
CA TYR A 3 -10.46 16.88 -14.01
C TYR A 3 -11.08 16.75 -12.61
N LYS A 4 -11.21 17.85 -11.90
CA LYS A 4 -11.82 17.88 -10.56
C LYS A 4 -13.32 17.58 -10.62
N ASP A 5 -14.02 18.04 -11.64
CA ASP A 5 -15.45 17.79 -11.82
C ASP A 5 -15.73 16.30 -12.16
N SER A 6 -14.73 15.59 -12.70
CA SER A 6 -14.80 14.14 -12.97
C SER A 6 -14.27 13.28 -11.83
N GLY A 7 -13.98 13.85 -10.65
CA GLY A 7 -13.54 13.13 -9.47
C GLY A 7 -12.01 12.97 -9.36
N VAL A 8 -11.22 13.57 -10.27
CA VAL A 8 -9.76 13.50 -10.22
C VAL A 8 -9.21 14.82 -9.68
N ASP A 9 -8.86 14.84 -8.40
CA ASP A 9 -8.23 16.00 -7.75
C ASP A 9 -6.70 15.84 -7.77
N ILE A 10 -6.05 16.43 -8.78
CA ILE A 10 -4.60 16.36 -8.98
C ILE A 10 -3.83 17.00 -7.81
N LYS A 11 -4.38 18.05 -7.19
CA LYS A 11 -3.75 18.74 -6.06
C LYS A 11 -3.75 17.84 -4.84
N ALA A 12 -4.91 17.26 -4.50
CA ALA A 12 -5.01 16.30 -3.40
C ALA A 12 -4.10 15.09 -3.60
N GLY A 13 -3.98 14.61 -4.85
CA GLY A 13 -3.04 13.53 -5.20
C GLY A 13 -1.59 13.89 -4.91
N ARG A 14 -1.14 15.10 -5.30
CA ARG A 14 0.24 15.57 -5.02
C ARG A 14 0.50 15.71 -3.52
N GLU A 15 -0.39 16.33 -2.80
CA GLU A 15 -0.28 16.50 -1.34
C GLU A 15 -0.22 15.14 -0.63
N PHE A 16 -0.99 14.16 -1.09
CA PHE A 16 -0.93 12.79 -0.57
C PHE A 16 0.45 12.16 -0.82
N VAL A 17 0.96 12.21 -2.06
CA VAL A 17 2.29 11.69 -2.40
C VAL A 17 3.39 12.35 -1.57
N GLU A 18 3.35 13.66 -1.38
CA GLU A 18 4.32 14.37 -0.53
C GLU A 18 4.30 13.89 0.93
N ARG A 19 3.11 13.62 1.48
CA ARG A 19 2.99 13.04 2.83
C ARG A 19 3.56 11.62 2.88
N LEU A 20 3.28 10.82 1.88
CA LEU A 20 3.77 9.44 1.77
C LEU A 20 5.30 9.40 1.67
N MET A 21 5.90 10.25 0.84
CA MET A 21 7.36 10.34 0.68
C MET A 21 8.08 10.73 1.97
N LYS A 22 7.43 11.51 2.85
CA LYS A 22 8.00 11.83 4.18
C LYS A 22 8.05 10.59 5.09
N LYS A 23 7.09 9.68 4.97
CA LYS A 23 7.05 8.44 5.76
C LYS A 23 7.95 7.35 5.19
N ALA A 24 8.08 7.30 3.87
CA ALA A 24 8.84 6.29 3.14
C ALA A 24 9.77 6.94 2.10
N PRO A 25 10.93 7.47 2.50
CA PRO A 25 11.84 8.21 1.61
C PRO A 25 12.39 7.40 0.44
N ALA A 26 12.34 6.07 0.51
CA ALA A 26 12.76 5.17 -0.57
C ALA A 26 11.74 5.10 -1.72
N ILE A 27 10.54 5.65 -1.55
CA ILE A 27 9.51 5.73 -2.59
C ILE A 27 9.83 6.92 -3.50
N GLY A 28 9.90 6.67 -4.80
CA GLY A 28 10.11 7.74 -5.77
C GLY A 28 9.91 7.28 -7.22
N GLY A 29 9.60 8.24 -8.09
CA GLY A 29 9.35 7.97 -9.51
C GLY A 29 8.02 7.25 -9.78
N PHE A 30 7.91 6.67 -10.99
CA PHE A 30 6.73 5.93 -11.43
C PHE A 30 6.82 4.42 -11.17
N GLY A 31 7.96 3.92 -10.69
CA GLY A 31 8.20 2.52 -10.40
C GLY A 31 9.00 2.33 -9.13
N GLY A 32 8.59 1.38 -8.31
CA GLY A 32 9.37 0.94 -7.16
C GLY A 32 10.60 0.14 -7.62
N MET A 33 11.76 0.46 -7.09
CA MET A 33 12.99 -0.30 -7.32
C MET A 33 13.45 -0.93 -6.02
N PHE A 34 13.68 -2.23 -6.06
CA PHE A 34 14.23 -2.97 -4.93
C PHE A 34 15.41 -3.82 -5.39
N ARG A 35 16.55 -3.68 -4.71
CA ARG A 35 17.73 -4.49 -5.01
C ARG A 35 17.59 -5.85 -4.35
N VAL A 36 17.67 -6.91 -5.15
CA VAL A 36 17.73 -8.28 -4.59
C VAL A 36 18.93 -8.39 -3.65
N PRO A 37 18.75 -8.87 -2.41
CA PRO A 37 19.84 -9.03 -1.46
C PRO A 37 20.94 -9.96 -2.00
N ASN A 38 22.19 -9.68 -1.64
CA ASN A 38 23.31 -10.54 -1.98
C ASN A 38 23.25 -11.86 -1.19
N GLY A 39 23.99 -12.89 -1.66
CA GLY A 39 24.12 -14.17 -0.96
C GLY A 39 23.26 -15.30 -1.51
N TYR A 40 22.50 -15.04 -2.58
CA TYR A 40 21.74 -16.06 -3.29
C TYR A 40 22.40 -16.39 -4.62
N GLU A 41 22.75 -17.67 -4.85
CA GLU A 41 23.31 -18.11 -6.14
C GLU A 41 22.27 -18.13 -7.26
N LYS A 42 21.06 -18.57 -6.96
CA LYS A 42 19.93 -18.67 -7.89
C LYS A 42 18.66 -18.17 -7.20
N PRO A 43 18.51 -16.86 -7.05
CA PRO A 43 17.35 -16.31 -6.34
C PRO A 43 16.05 -16.59 -7.10
N VAL A 44 15.02 -17.01 -6.36
CA VAL A 44 13.64 -17.09 -6.84
C VAL A 44 12.84 -16.04 -6.10
N LEU A 45 12.12 -15.21 -6.84
CA LEU A 45 11.20 -14.24 -6.26
C LEU A 45 9.82 -14.87 -6.11
N VAL A 46 9.27 -14.80 -4.91
CA VAL A 46 7.89 -15.18 -4.59
C VAL A 46 7.10 -13.90 -4.39
N SER A 47 5.97 -13.77 -5.06
CA SER A 47 5.08 -12.62 -4.96
C SER A 47 3.70 -13.07 -4.52
N GLY A 48 3.12 -12.35 -3.57
CA GLY A 48 1.74 -12.47 -3.15
C GLY A 48 1.03 -11.12 -3.34
N ALA A 49 -0.24 -11.15 -3.70
CA ALA A 49 -1.07 -9.96 -3.77
C ALA A 49 -2.49 -10.33 -3.34
N ASP A 50 -3.00 -9.65 -2.34
CA ASP A 50 -4.37 -9.86 -1.85
C ASP A 50 -4.96 -8.54 -1.37
N GLY A 51 -6.29 -8.48 -1.27
CA GLY A 51 -7.00 -7.37 -0.68
C GLY A 51 -7.26 -7.60 0.81
N VAL A 52 -7.50 -6.52 1.55
CA VAL A 52 -7.81 -6.60 2.99
C VAL A 52 -9.13 -7.34 3.28
N GLY A 53 -9.95 -7.58 2.27
CA GLY A 53 -11.21 -8.28 2.39
C GLY A 53 -12.35 -7.43 2.95
N THR A 54 -13.44 -8.10 3.37
CA THR A 54 -14.67 -7.45 3.82
C THR A 54 -14.55 -6.73 5.17
N LYS A 55 -13.47 -6.96 5.93
CA LYS A 55 -13.23 -6.28 7.21
C LYS A 55 -13.13 -4.75 7.07
N ILE A 56 -12.81 -4.24 5.88
CA ILE A 56 -12.83 -2.79 5.61
C ILE A 56 -14.24 -2.19 5.80
N ASN A 57 -15.30 -2.96 5.61
CA ASN A 57 -16.66 -2.50 5.88
C ASN A 57 -16.89 -2.28 7.37
N ILE A 58 -16.30 -3.11 8.22
CA ILE A 58 -16.36 -2.96 9.69
C ILE A 58 -15.59 -1.71 10.09
N ALA A 59 -14.37 -1.51 9.57
CA ALA A 59 -13.58 -0.30 9.79
C ALA A 59 -14.36 0.97 9.40
N ARG A 60 -15.05 0.93 8.26
CA ARG A 60 -15.90 2.04 7.79
C ARG A 60 -17.06 2.32 8.74
N ILE A 61 -17.71 1.30 9.28
CA ILE A 61 -18.82 1.46 10.24
C ILE A 61 -18.31 2.02 11.56
N ALA A 62 -17.15 1.55 12.02
CA ALA A 62 -16.50 2.00 13.25
C ALA A 62 -15.88 3.41 13.11
N GLY A 63 -15.61 3.86 11.88
CA GLY A 63 -14.88 5.10 11.61
C GLY A 63 -13.40 5.04 12.00
N ASP A 64 -12.84 3.82 12.10
CA ASP A 64 -11.45 3.56 12.50
C ASP A 64 -10.76 2.66 11.46
N TYR A 65 -9.70 3.18 10.85
CA TYR A 65 -8.90 2.52 9.81
C TYR A 65 -7.46 2.25 10.27
N THR A 66 -7.12 2.50 11.51
CA THR A 66 -5.74 2.48 12.01
C THR A 66 -5.08 1.11 11.95
N THR A 67 -5.84 0.02 11.91
CA THR A 67 -5.32 -1.35 11.84
C THR A 67 -5.41 -1.99 10.45
N ILE A 68 -6.14 -1.40 9.53
CA ILE A 68 -6.41 -1.99 8.21
C ILE A 68 -5.14 -2.18 7.37
N GLY A 69 -4.21 -1.22 7.42
CA GLY A 69 -2.92 -1.33 6.74
C GLY A 69 -2.07 -2.46 7.30
N ILE A 70 -2.06 -2.65 8.61
CA ILE A 70 -1.37 -3.76 9.27
C ILE A 70 -1.94 -5.10 8.80
N ASP A 71 -3.24 -5.21 8.78
CA ASP A 71 -3.95 -6.42 8.32
C ASP A 71 -3.62 -6.74 6.85
N LEU A 72 -3.59 -5.73 5.99
CA LEU A 72 -3.28 -5.90 4.56
C LEU A 72 -1.87 -6.45 4.36
N VAL A 73 -0.88 -5.85 5.02
CA VAL A 73 0.51 -6.31 4.95
C VAL A 73 0.62 -7.72 5.51
N ALA A 74 -0.02 -8.02 6.65
CA ALA A 74 0.02 -9.33 7.27
C ALA A 74 -0.56 -10.42 6.36
N MET A 75 -1.66 -10.18 5.66
CA MET A 75 -2.26 -11.14 4.72
C MET A 75 -1.29 -11.49 3.59
N CYS A 76 -0.70 -10.50 2.93
CA CYS A 76 0.25 -10.72 1.85
C CYS A 76 1.56 -11.37 2.34
N VAL A 77 2.05 -10.99 3.52
CA VAL A 77 3.26 -11.57 4.13
C VAL A 77 3.05 -13.03 4.49
N ASN A 78 1.87 -13.40 5.01
CA ASN A 78 1.56 -14.79 5.36
C ASN A 78 1.64 -15.71 4.14
N ASP A 79 1.12 -15.30 2.98
CA ASP A 79 1.21 -16.08 1.75
C ASP A 79 2.66 -16.30 1.31
N VAL A 80 3.49 -15.27 1.39
CA VAL A 80 4.92 -15.34 1.08
C VAL A 80 5.66 -16.28 2.02
N ILE A 81 5.38 -16.21 3.34
CA ILE A 81 5.99 -17.07 4.36
C ILE A 81 5.55 -18.53 4.19
N CYS A 82 4.31 -18.80 3.84
CA CYS A 82 3.81 -20.15 3.57
C CYS A 82 4.58 -20.83 2.43
N CYS A 83 5.14 -20.06 1.50
CA CYS A 83 6.03 -20.56 0.45
C CYS A 83 7.49 -20.70 0.92
N GLY A 84 7.82 -20.46 2.18
CA GLY A 84 9.17 -20.48 2.72
C GLY A 84 10.04 -19.29 2.30
N ALA A 85 9.44 -18.23 1.76
CA ALA A 85 10.15 -17.06 1.30
C ALA A 85 10.26 -15.97 2.39
N LYS A 86 11.30 -15.14 2.29
CA LYS A 86 11.49 -13.99 3.18
C LYS A 86 10.82 -12.75 2.57
N PRO A 87 9.95 -12.04 3.29
CA PRO A 87 9.42 -10.76 2.84
C PRO A 87 10.54 -9.74 2.61
N LEU A 88 10.52 -9.05 1.48
CA LEU A 88 11.56 -8.10 1.09
C LEU A 88 11.00 -6.68 0.92
N TYR A 89 9.85 -6.55 0.29
CA TYR A 89 9.18 -5.27 0.06
C TYR A 89 7.69 -5.51 -0.13
N PHE A 90 6.92 -4.45 -0.04
CA PHE A 90 5.48 -4.45 -0.24
C PHE A 90 5.12 -3.43 -1.33
N LEU A 91 4.19 -3.81 -2.21
CA LEU A 91 3.57 -2.91 -3.17
C LEU A 91 2.10 -2.75 -2.78
N ASP A 92 1.74 -1.54 -2.43
CA ASP A 92 0.37 -1.20 -2.08
C ASP A 92 -0.40 -0.63 -3.26
N TYR A 93 -1.70 -0.89 -3.27
CA TYR A 93 -2.65 -0.29 -4.18
C TYR A 93 -3.89 0.13 -3.42
N ILE A 94 -4.22 1.41 -3.48
CA ILE A 94 -5.41 1.97 -2.84
C ILE A 94 -6.34 2.52 -3.90
N SER A 95 -7.56 1.97 -3.97
CA SER A 95 -8.65 2.51 -4.78
C SER A 95 -9.67 3.20 -3.86
N THR A 96 -9.88 4.48 -4.08
CA THR A 96 -10.78 5.28 -3.26
C THR A 96 -11.50 6.33 -4.10
N GLN A 97 -12.68 6.71 -3.69
CA GLN A 97 -13.44 7.79 -4.31
C GLN A 97 -12.88 9.18 -3.96
N LYS A 98 -12.29 9.33 -2.77
CA LYS A 98 -11.71 10.58 -2.28
C LYS A 98 -10.44 10.30 -1.49
N LEU A 99 -9.45 11.19 -1.63
CA LEU A 99 -8.27 11.23 -0.77
C LEU A 99 -8.59 12.08 0.46
N ASP A 100 -8.93 11.43 1.56
CA ASP A 100 -9.26 12.05 2.84
C ASP A 100 -8.39 11.52 3.98
N GLY A 101 -8.63 12.00 5.20
CA GLY A 101 -7.87 11.61 6.39
C GLY A 101 -7.94 10.11 6.74
N ASN A 102 -8.92 9.37 6.21
CA ASN A 102 -9.03 7.95 6.46
C ASN A 102 -7.88 7.18 5.78
N ILE A 103 -7.42 7.65 4.61
CA ILE A 103 -6.28 7.05 3.93
C ILE A 103 -5.00 7.26 4.72
N ASP A 104 -4.83 8.43 5.34
CA ASP A 104 -3.67 8.72 6.21
C ASP A 104 -3.62 7.78 7.42
N GLN A 105 -4.76 7.30 7.94
CA GLN A 105 -4.82 6.26 8.98
C GLN A 105 -4.37 4.89 8.46
N ILE A 106 -4.77 4.52 7.25
CA ILE A 106 -4.37 3.24 6.64
C ILE A 106 -2.86 3.18 6.41
N MET A 107 -2.23 4.32 6.10
CA MET A 107 -0.82 4.43 5.74
C MET A 107 0.11 4.68 6.95
N GLN A 108 -0.33 4.48 8.19
CA GLN A 108 0.50 4.60 9.39
C GLN A 108 1.40 3.39 9.60
#